data_0ba07405c7809e8550cdccd2082fe601
#
_entry.id   0ba07405c7809e8550cdccd2082fe601
#
_cell.length_a   1.000
_cell.length_b   1.000
_cell.length_c   1.000
_cell.angle_alpha   90.00
_cell.angle_beta   90.00
_cell.angle_gamma   90.00
#
_symmetry.space_group_name_H-M   'P 1'
#
loop_
_entity.id
_entity.type
_entity.pdbx_description
1 polymer ?
#
loop_
_entity_poly.entity_id
_entity_poly.type
_entity_poly.pdbx_seq_one_letter_code
_entity_poly.pdbx_strand_id
1 'polypeptide(L)'
;LGFYGLCYWYTWQVSILGLGPLWMSPNGAMRRKAADALANGGIFAFGLSEKEHGADIYSTSMALAPRGDAFVANGSKYYIGNGNEAAIVSVFGKAADSGEYVFFAADPKRAGYRLVKNVVASQSYVAEFALEEYPVAADEVLARGREAWDASLNTVNVGKYNLGWASIGIC
;
A
#
# COMPACT_ATOMS: atom_id res chain seq x y z
N LEU A 1 -20.89 8.66 -0.92
CA LEU A 1 -19.77 9.39 -1.57
C LEU A 1 -19.90 9.35 -3.10
N GLY A 2 -20.13 8.18 -3.71
CA GLY A 2 -20.29 8.05 -5.16
C GLY A 2 -21.33 8.99 -5.76
N PHE A 3 -22.44 9.20 -5.07
CA PHE A 3 -23.48 10.16 -5.44
C PHE A 3 -22.98 11.62 -5.54
N TYR A 4 -22.08 12.04 -4.67
CA TYR A 4 -21.56 13.41 -4.65
C TYR A 4 -20.39 13.66 -5.60
N GLY A 5 -19.65 12.63 -5.96
CA GLY A 5 -18.54 12.73 -6.90
C GLY A 5 -17.53 11.61 -6.75
N LEU A 6 -17.04 11.11 -7.89
CA LEU A 6 -16.06 10.01 -7.93
C LEU A 6 -14.70 10.38 -7.34
N CYS A 7 -14.29 11.64 -7.41
CA CYS A 7 -13.00 12.09 -6.86
C CYS A 7 -12.96 11.93 -5.33
N TYR A 8 -14.04 12.27 -4.63
CA TYR A 8 -14.13 12.06 -3.18
C TYR A 8 -14.15 10.59 -2.82
N TRP A 9 -14.95 9.81 -3.56
CA TRP A 9 -15.00 8.36 -3.39
C TRP A 9 -13.64 7.72 -3.64
N TYR A 10 -12.94 8.12 -4.72
CA TYR A 10 -11.65 7.55 -5.08
C TYR A 10 -10.61 7.73 -3.97
N THR A 11 -10.41 8.94 -3.47
CA THR A 11 -9.43 9.23 -2.40
C THR A 11 -9.75 8.44 -1.13
N TRP A 12 -11.03 8.37 -0.76
CA TRP A 12 -11.50 7.58 0.37
C TRP A 12 -11.27 6.07 0.14
N GLN A 13 -11.66 5.55 -1.01
CA GLN A 13 -11.52 4.13 -1.36
C GLN A 13 -10.05 3.69 -1.32
N VAL A 14 -9.17 4.45 -1.92
CA VAL A 14 -7.73 4.13 -1.96
C VAL A 14 -7.12 4.22 -0.55
N SER A 15 -7.56 5.17 0.27
CA SER A 15 -7.13 5.24 1.69
C SER A 15 -7.59 4.02 2.48
N ILE A 16 -8.82 3.53 2.27
CA ILE A 16 -9.30 2.27 2.88
C ILE A 16 -8.44 1.08 2.47
N LEU A 17 -8.06 0.98 1.20
CA LEU A 17 -7.14 -0.08 0.73
C LEU A 17 -5.77 0.03 1.42
N GLY A 18 -5.20 1.22 1.50
CA GLY A 18 -3.92 1.44 2.17
C GLY A 18 -3.97 1.15 3.68
N LEU A 19 -5.09 1.42 4.33
CA LEU A 19 -5.33 1.11 5.74
C LEU A 19 -5.53 -0.38 6.00
N GLY A 20 -6.00 -1.17 5.03
CA GLY A 20 -6.36 -2.57 5.20
C GLY A 20 -5.26 -3.40 5.89
N PRO A 21 -4.05 -3.52 5.31
CA PRO A 21 -2.97 -4.28 5.92
C PRO A 21 -2.52 -3.73 7.29
N LEU A 22 -2.53 -2.41 7.48
CA LEU A 22 -2.21 -1.76 8.75
C LEU A 22 -3.21 -2.17 9.84
N TRP A 23 -4.50 -2.16 9.50
CA TRP A 23 -5.58 -2.45 10.44
C TRP A 23 -5.67 -3.92 10.81
N MET A 24 -5.41 -4.81 9.86
CA MET A 24 -5.36 -6.26 10.09
C MET A 24 -4.08 -6.72 10.80
N SER A 25 -3.02 -5.92 10.79
CA SER A 25 -1.78 -6.25 11.46
C SER A 25 -1.97 -6.37 12.97
N PRO A 26 -1.33 -7.35 13.64
CA PRO A 26 -1.27 -7.41 15.10
C PRO A 26 -0.45 -6.27 15.72
N ASN A 27 0.29 -5.50 14.91
CA ASN A 27 1.17 -4.41 15.33
C ASN A 27 0.38 -3.20 15.83
N GLY A 28 0.17 -3.14 17.16
CA GLY A 28 -0.58 -2.06 17.79
C GLY A 28 0.05 -0.67 17.68
N ALA A 29 1.38 -0.60 17.58
CA ALA A 29 2.09 0.68 17.39
C ALA A 29 1.80 1.25 16.00
N MET A 30 1.88 0.42 14.96
CA MET A 30 1.57 0.84 13.59
C MET A 30 0.09 1.19 13.41
N ARG A 31 -0.83 0.47 14.08
CA ARG A 31 -2.25 0.85 14.08
C ARG A 31 -2.49 2.22 14.70
N ARG A 32 -1.84 2.54 15.81
CA ARG A 32 -1.92 3.88 16.43
C ARG A 32 -1.35 4.96 15.49
N LYS A 33 -0.16 4.73 14.92
CA LYS A 33 0.46 5.65 13.93
C LYS A 33 -0.47 5.92 12.75
N ALA A 34 -1.15 4.88 12.25
CA ALA A 34 -2.12 5.03 11.17
C ALA A 34 -3.36 5.84 11.62
N ALA A 35 -3.88 5.57 12.82
CA ALA A 35 -5.01 6.33 13.37
C ALA A 35 -4.68 7.81 13.57
N ASP A 36 -3.49 8.12 14.09
CA ASP A 36 -3.01 9.49 14.27
C ASP A 36 -2.84 10.20 12.92
N ALA A 37 -2.26 9.52 11.92
CA ALA A 37 -2.15 10.06 10.58
C ALA A 37 -3.53 10.37 9.98
N LEU A 38 -4.49 9.46 10.12
CA LEU A 38 -5.85 9.63 9.63
C LEU A 38 -6.56 10.80 10.32
N ALA A 39 -6.43 10.92 11.65
CA ALA A 39 -7.02 12.01 12.43
C ALA A 39 -6.47 13.38 12.02
N ASN A 40 -5.24 13.44 11.50
CA ASN A 40 -4.61 14.65 10.97
C ASN A 40 -4.80 14.84 9.45
N GLY A 41 -5.77 14.17 8.85
CA GLY A 41 -6.11 14.30 7.43
C GLY A 41 -5.19 13.55 6.47
N GLY A 42 -4.35 12.66 6.98
CA GLY A 42 -3.48 11.83 6.15
C GLY A 42 -4.28 10.84 5.30
N ILE A 43 -3.84 10.64 4.07
CA ILE A 43 -4.36 9.62 3.15
C ILE A 43 -3.37 8.46 3.05
N PHE A 44 -3.85 7.32 2.57
CA PHE A 44 -3.07 6.08 2.54
C PHE A 44 -3.02 5.50 1.13
N ALA A 45 -2.02 4.68 0.88
CA ALA A 45 -1.85 4.01 -0.39
C ALA A 45 -1.62 2.50 -0.22
N PHE A 46 -2.04 1.73 -1.21
CA PHE A 46 -1.93 0.28 -1.26
C PHE A 46 -0.95 -0.13 -2.36
N GLY A 47 0.30 -0.36 -2.00
CA GLY A 47 1.39 -0.71 -2.89
C GLY A 47 1.39 -2.21 -3.23
N LEU A 48 0.40 -2.66 -4.02
CA LEU A 48 0.26 -4.06 -4.41
C LEU A 48 0.83 -4.33 -5.80
N SER A 49 0.27 -3.70 -6.84
CA SER A 49 0.56 -3.98 -8.25
C SER A 49 1.92 -3.46 -8.69
N GLU A 50 2.50 -4.15 -9.66
CA GLU A 50 3.74 -3.81 -10.34
C GLU A 50 3.49 -3.70 -11.84
N LYS A 51 4.39 -3.07 -12.57
CA LYS A 51 4.22 -2.85 -14.02
C LYS A 51 4.14 -4.17 -14.78
N GLU A 52 4.95 -5.15 -14.37
CA GLU A 52 5.01 -6.48 -14.97
C GLU A 52 4.09 -7.50 -14.29
N HIS A 53 3.56 -7.16 -13.09
CA HIS A 53 2.75 -8.04 -12.24
C HIS A 53 1.47 -7.33 -11.79
N GLY A 54 0.42 -7.45 -12.58
CA GLY A 54 -0.91 -6.90 -12.28
C GLY A 54 -1.81 -7.91 -11.56
N ALA A 55 -2.39 -8.84 -12.30
CA ALA A 55 -3.27 -9.88 -11.74
C ALA A 55 -2.48 -11.00 -11.03
N ASP A 56 -1.26 -11.26 -11.45
CA ASP A 56 -0.37 -12.27 -10.90
C ASP A 56 0.46 -11.75 -9.71
N ILE A 57 -0.23 -11.21 -8.70
CA ILE A 57 0.39 -10.64 -7.48
C ILE A 57 1.34 -11.60 -6.77
N TYR A 58 1.16 -12.91 -6.96
CA TYR A 58 2.05 -13.95 -6.44
C TYR A 58 3.47 -13.88 -7.04
N SER A 59 3.64 -13.23 -8.18
CA SER A 59 4.95 -13.04 -8.86
C SER A 59 5.67 -11.76 -8.47
N THR A 60 5.16 -11.01 -7.47
CA THR A 60 5.77 -9.73 -7.06
C THR A 60 7.29 -9.81 -6.96
N SER A 61 7.96 -8.80 -7.53
CA SER A 61 9.42 -8.63 -7.50
C SER A 61 9.91 -7.67 -6.42
N MET A 62 8.99 -6.98 -5.70
CA MET A 62 9.34 -6.19 -4.53
C MET A 62 9.98 -7.07 -3.46
N ALA A 63 11.23 -6.78 -3.10
CA ALA A 63 12.02 -7.60 -2.18
C ALA A 63 12.27 -6.86 -0.86
N LEU A 64 12.16 -7.59 0.26
CA LEU A 64 12.52 -7.14 1.60
C LEU A 64 13.68 -8.02 2.11
N ALA A 65 14.89 -7.49 2.13
CA ALA A 65 16.10 -8.21 2.55
C ALA A 65 16.47 -7.88 4.00
N PRO A 66 16.92 -8.86 4.80
CA PRO A 66 17.45 -8.60 6.14
C PRO A 66 18.71 -7.71 6.09
N ARG A 67 18.83 -6.78 7.05
CA ARG A 67 20.00 -5.94 7.24
C ARG A 67 20.23 -5.67 8.74
N GLY A 68 21.02 -6.51 9.40
CA GLY A 68 21.16 -6.49 10.87
C GLY A 68 19.83 -6.77 11.56
N ASP A 69 19.41 -5.90 12.48
CA ASP A 69 18.15 -6.00 13.19
C ASP A 69 16.94 -5.36 12.43
N ALA A 70 17.20 -4.91 11.20
CA ALA A 70 16.20 -4.25 10.34
C ALA A 70 16.17 -4.89 8.95
N PHE A 71 15.54 -4.22 8.01
CA PHE A 71 15.40 -4.68 6.63
C PHE A 71 15.70 -3.54 5.66
N VAL A 72 15.90 -3.91 4.40
CA VAL A 72 15.97 -3.00 3.28
C VAL A 72 15.05 -3.48 2.18
N ALA A 73 14.27 -2.55 1.62
CA ALA A 73 13.36 -2.85 0.53
C ALA A 73 13.90 -2.30 -0.79
N ASN A 74 13.78 -3.13 -1.83
CA ASN A 74 14.13 -2.80 -3.21
C ASN A 74 13.04 -3.29 -4.16
N GLY A 75 12.66 -2.46 -5.13
CA GLY A 75 11.67 -2.78 -6.14
C GLY A 75 10.81 -1.58 -6.52
N SER A 76 9.82 -1.79 -7.38
CA SER A 76 8.92 -0.73 -7.82
C SER A 76 7.47 -1.16 -7.76
N LYS A 77 6.59 -0.18 -7.59
CA LYS A 77 5.15 -0.36 -7.64
C LYS A 77 4.55 0.57 -8.69
N TYR A 78 3.52 0.09 -9.37
CA TYR A 78 2.91 0.77 -10.50
C TYR A 78 1.40 0.87 -10.34
N TYR A 79 0.84 2.01 -10.76
CA TYR A 79 -0.59 2.30 -10.70
C TYR A 79 -1.13 2.37 -9.26
N ILE A 80 -0.37 3.04 -8.40
CA ILE A 80 -0.69 3.12 -6.96
C ILE A 80 -1.42 4.43 -6.65
N GLY A 81 -2.71 4.32 -6.44
CA GLY A 81 -3.52 5.45 -6.00
C GLY A 81 -3.00 6.06 -4.71
N ASN A 82 -2.99 7.37 -4.60
CA ASN A 82 -2.45 8.16 -3.50
C ASN A 82 -0.93 7.98 -3.24
N GLY A 83 -0.21 7.17 -4.03
CA GLY A 83 1.20 6.84 -3.72
C GLY A 83 2.17 8.01 -3.73
N ASN A 84 1.78 9.15 -4.28
CA ASN A 84 2.56 10.40 -4.29
C ASN A 84 2.24 11.33 -3.12
N GLU A 85 1.12 11.13 -2.40
CA GLU A 85 0.65 12.02 -1.32
C GLU A 85 0.35 11.27 -0.01
N ALA A 86 0.49 9.95 0.00
CA ALA A 86 0.16 9.13 1.16
C ALA A 86 1.02 9.48 2.39
N ALA A 87 0.40 9.46 3.55
CA ALA A 87 1.12 9.51 4.83
C ALA A 87 1.84 8.17 5.11
N ILE A 88 1.21 7.07 4.70
CA ILE A 88 1.78 5.72 4.80
C ILE A 88 1.34 4.91 3.58
N VAL A 89 2.26 4.14 3.02
CA VAL A 89 2.00 3.15 1.97
C VAL A 89 2.15 1.76 2.55
N SER A 90 1.11 0.93 2.47
CA SER A 90 1.21 -0.50 2.77
C SER A 90 1.77 -1.22 1.53
N VAL A 91 2.98 -1.73 1.61
CA VAL A 91 3.72 -2.31 0.47
C VAL A 91 3.74 -3.83 0.60
N PHE A 92 3.28 -4.51 -0.45
CA PHE A 92 3.33 -5.96 -0.61
C PHE A 92 4.59 -6.38 -1.35
N GLY A 93 5.25 -7.42 -0.86
CA GLY A 93 6.47 -7.96 -1.47
C GLY A 93 6.79 -9.37 -0.98
N LYS A 94 8.04 -9.76 -1.18
CA LYS A 94 8.61 -11.03 -0.69
C LYS A 94 9.86 -10.78 0.15
N ALA A 95 10.02 -11.59 1.19
CA ALA A 95 11.28 -11.69 1.90
C ALA A 95 12.34 -12.29 0.96
N ALA A 96 13.49 -11.62 0.83
CA ALA A 96 14.53 -12.00 -0.14
C ALA A 96 15.24 -13.32 0.23
N ASP A 97 15.26 -13.66 1.52
CA ASP A 97 15.90 -14.86 2.06
C ASP A 97 15.03 -16.12 1.96
N SER A 98 13.72 -15.98 2.15
CA SER A 98 12.78 -17.12 2.22
C SER A 98 11.78 -17.18 1.07
N GLY A 99 11.60 -16.11 0.31
CA GLY A 99 10.55 -16.01 -0.70
C GLY A 99 9.13 -15.88 -0.12
N GLU A 100 9.03 -15.78 1.21
CA GLU A 100 7.77 -15.63 1.92
C GLU A 100 7.13 -14.26 1.62
N TYR A 101 5.81 -14.20 1.49
CA TYR A 101 5.12 -12.91 1.31
C TYR A 101 5.25 -12.03 2.54
N VAL A 102 5.36 -10.74 2.31
CA VAL A 102 5.44 -9.74 3.38
C VAL A 102 4.58 -8.52 3.06
N PHE A 103 4.00 -7.91 4.09
CA PHE A 103 3.55 -6.54 4.08
C PHE A 103 4.38 -5.70 5.02
N PHE A 104 4.77 -4.51 4.58
CA PHE A 104 5.45 -3.53 5.42
C PHE A 104 4.93 -2.12 5.14
N ALA A 105 5.10 -1.22 6.11
CA ALA A 105 4.73 0.18 5.98
C ALA A 105 5.91 0.99 5.44
N ALA A 106 5.63 1.82 4.44
CA ALA A 106 6.61 2.78 3.91
C ALA A 106 6.12 4.22 4.08
N ASP A 107 7.03 5.10 4.46
CA ASP A 107 6.84 6.55 4.52
C ASP A 107 7.39 7.16 3.22
N PRO A 108 6.55 7.78 2.36
CA PRO A 108 7.00 8.38 1.11
C PRO A 108 8.01 9.54 1.28
N LYS A 109 8.13 10.09 2.48
CA LYS A 109 9.09 11.17 2.78
C LYS A 109 10.46 10.67 3.21
N ARG A 110 10.60 9.36 3.45
CA ARG A 110 11.87 8.75 3.86
C ARG A 110 12.80 8.56 2.67
N ALA A 111 14.10 8.74 2.91
CA ALA A 111 15.13 8.45 1.91
C ALA A 111 15.01 7.01 1.39
N GLY A 112 15.21 6.82 0.10
CA GLY A 112 15.02 5.54 -0.58
C GLY A 112 13.60 5.33 -1.17
N TYR A 113 12.62 6.18 -0.82
CA TYR A 113 11.36 6.25 -1.55
C TYR A 113 11.48 7.28 -2.68
N ARG A 114 11.33 6.84 -3.92
CA ARG A 114 11.41 7.71 -5.08
C ARG A 114 10.12 7.66 -5.89
N LEU A 115 9.40 8.77 -5.92
CA LEU A 115 8.30 8.97 -6.87
C LEU A 115 8.87 9.03 -8.29
N VAL A 116 8.50 8.06 -9.14
CA VAL A 116 8.95 8.03 -10.54
C VAL A 116 8.12 8.97 -11.39
N LYS A 117 6.79 8.85 -11.31
CA LYS A 117 5.84 9.73 -12.02
C LYS A 117 4.41 9.51 -11.55
N ASN A 118 3.53 10.44 -11.91
CA ASN A 118 2.11 10.19 -12.05
C ASN A 118 1.85 9.38 -13.32
N VAL A 119 1.13 8.28 -13.24
CA VAL A 119 0.84 7.40 -14.39
C VAL A 119 -0.44 7.77 -15.13
N VAL A 120 -1.30 8.57 -14.52
CA VAL A 120 -2.57 9.04 -15.10
C VAL A 120 -2.58 10.56 -15.17
N ALA A 121 -2.58 11.10 -16.39
CA ALA A 121 -2.46 12.55 -16.63
C ALA A 121 -3.63 13.37 -16.06
N SER A 122 -4.82 12.78 -15.99
CA SER A 122 -6.04 13.43 -15.49
C SER A 122 -6.28 13.24 -13.99
N GLN A 123 -5.45 12.46 -13.32
CA GLN A 123 -5.57 12.19 -11.88
C GLN A 123 -4.25 12.51 -11.17
N SER A 124 -4.34 13.32 -10.13
CA SER A 124 -3.16 13.83 -9.44
C SER A 124 -2.43 12.80 -8.58
N TYR A 125 -3.08 11.69 -8.22
CA TYR A 125 -2.60 10.81 -7.16
C TYR A 125 -2.54 9.33 -7.58
N VAL A 126 -2.04 9.04 -8.76
CA VAL A 126 -1.76 7.67 -9.21
C VAL A 126 -0.27 7.54 -9.54
N ALA A 127 0.47 6.90 -8.66
CA ALA A 127 1.92 6.88 -8.70
C ALA A 127 2.50 5.61 -9.35
N GLU A 128 3.62 5.78 -10.01
CA GLU A 128 4.70 4.82 -10.10
C GLU A 128 5.77 5.25 -9.10
N PHE A 129 6.17 4.38 -8.16
CA PHE A 129 7.26 4.66 -7.24
C PHE A 129 8.24 3.49 -7.16
N ALA A 130 9.46 3.79 -6.78
CA ALA A 130 10.51 2.82 -6.50
C ALA A 130 10.99 2.95 -5.05
N LEU A 131 11.32 1.82 -4.46
CA LEU A 131 12.10 1.73 -3.23
C LEU A 131 13.52 1.32 -3.62
N GLU A 132 14.50 2.13 -3.23
CA GLU A 132 15.91 1.94 -3.55
C GLU A 132 16.71 2.00 -2.25
N GLU A 133 17.20 0.84 -1.81
CA GLU A 133 17.84 0.71 -0.50
C GLU A 133 17.00 1.31 0.65
N TYR A 134 15.69 1.20 0.53
CA TYR A 134 14.74 1.82 1.46
C TYR A 134 14.80 1.12 2.82
N PRO A 135 15.13 1.83 3.91
CA PRO A 135 15.21 1.22 5.23
C PRO A 135 13.82 0.93 5.81
N VAL A 136 13.61 -0.30 6.27
CA VAL A 136 12.38 -0.76 6.94
C VAL A 136 12.76 -1.28 8.32
N ALA A 137 12.25 -0.65 9.36
CA ALA A 137 12.44 -1.11 10.73
C ALA A 137 11.64 -2.40 11.00
N ALA A 138 12.08 -3.22 11.94
CA ALA A 138 11.40 -4.48 12.25
C ALA A 138 9.94 -4.28 12.67
N ASP A 139 9.64 -3.19 13.36
CA ASP A 139 8.30 -2.79 13.78
C ASP A 139 7.45 -2.15 12.67
N GLU A 140 8.01 -1.94 11.47
CA GLU A 140 7.26 -1.52 10.29
C GLU A 140 6.79 -2.71 9.43
N VAL A 141 7.20 -3.94 9.75
CA VAL A 141 6.68 -5.15 9.13
C VAL A 141 5.29 -5.44 9.71
N LEU A 142 4.29 -5.47 8.83
CA LEU A 142 2.87 -5.58 9.20
C LEU A 142 2.39 -7.02 9.29
N ALA A 143 2.83 -7.86 8.34
CA ALA A 143 2.45 -9.26 8.24
C ALA A 143 3.48 -10.05 7.42
N ARG A 144 3.54 -11.38 7.63
CA ARG A 144 4.39 -12.31 6.89
C ARG A 144 3.62 -13.55 6.47
N GLY A 145 4.13 -14.27 5.47
CA GLY A 145 3.63 -15.55 5.02
C GLY A 145 2.16 -15.54 4.67
N ARG A 146 1.43 -16.47 5.23
CA ARG A 146 0.01 -16.63 5.01
C ARG A 146 -0.80 -15.39 5.43
N GLU A 147 -0.44 -14.75 6.53
CA GLU A 147 -1.12 -13.53 7.00
C GLU A 147 -0.96 -12.37 6.01
N ALA A 148 0.22 -12.20 5.40
CA ALA A 148 0.44 -11.19 4.38
C ALA A 148 -0.38 -11.47 3.13
N TRP A 149 -0.46 -12.74 2.71
CA TRP A 149 -1.28 -13.15 1.57
C TRP A 149 -2.77 -12.91 1.83
N ASP A 150 -3.27 -13.37 2.97
CA ASP A 150 -4.68 -13.21 3.35
C ASP A 150 -5.05 -11.72 3.51
N ALA A 151 -4.16 -10.88 4.05
CA ALA A 151 -4.33 -9.43 4.12
C ALA A 151 -4.46 -8.80 2.74
N SER A 152 -3.64 -9.25 1.77
CA SER A 152 -3.72 -8.82 0.37
C SER A 152 -5.10 -9.10 -0.23
N LEU A 153 -5.54 -10.35 -0.19
CA LEU A 153 -6.81 -10.78 -0.77
C LEU A 153 -8.02 -10.13 -0.09
N ASN A 154 -8.00 -10.05 1.25
CA ASN A 154 -9.08 -9.45 2.01
C ASN A 154 -9.21 -7.95 1.71
N THR A 155 -8.10 -7.23 1.62
CA THR A 155 -8.09 -5.80 1.24
C THR A 155 -8.69 -5.60 -0.16
N VAL A 156 -8.30 -6.42 -1.13
CA VAL A 156 -8.87 -6.36 -2.49
C VAL A 156 -10.37 -6.65 -2.48
N ASN A 157 -10.83 -7.62 -1.69
CA ASN A 157 -12.25 -7.96 -1.58
C ASN A 157 -13.08 -6.81 -0.97
N VAL A 158 -12.56 -6.14 0.07
CA VAL A 158 -13.19 -4.92 0.63
C VAL A 158 -13.28 -3.83 -0.44
N GLY A 159 -12.23 -3.66 -1.25
CA GLY A 159 -12.23 -2.72 -2.37
C GLY A 159 -13.31 -3.01 -3.40
N LYS A 160 -13.45 -4.28 -3.80
CA LYS A 160 -14.51 -4.70 -4.75
C LYS A 160 -15.90 -4.44 -4.20
N TYR A 161 -16.14 -4.76 -2.94
CA TYR A 161 -17.40 -4.52 -2.26
C TYR A 161 -17.76 -3.03 -2.25
N ASN A 162 -16.81 -2.17 -1.87
CA ASN A 162 -16.98 -0.72 -1.85
C ASN A 162 -17.23 -0.15 -3.25
N LEU A 163 -16.58 -0.71 -4.28
CA LEU A 163 -16.79 -0.31 -5.67
C LEU A 163 -18.23 -0.58 -6.11
N GLY A 164 -18.78 -1.74 -5.73
CA GLY A 164 -20.19 -2.08 -5.99
C GLY A 164 -21.17 -1.05 -5.39
N TRP A 165 -20.97 -0.68 -4.13
CA TRP A 165 -21.78 0.34 -3.47
C TRP A 165 -21.62 1.74 -4.08
N ALA A 166 -20.40 2.12 -4.49
CA ALA A 166 -20.19 3.39 -5.18
C ALA A 166 -20.93 3.44 -6.52
N SER A 167 -20.92 2.33 -7.26
CA SER A 167 -21.61 2.21 -8.55
C SER A 167 -23.13 2.39 -8.39
N ILE A 168 -23.73 1.79 -7.35
CA ILE A 168 -25.16 2.01 -7.03
C ILE A 168 -25.42 3.49 -6.71
N GLY A 169 -24.54 4.15 -5.99
CA GLY A 169 -24.67 5.57 -5.63
C GLY A 169 -24.51 6.55 -6.80
N ILE A 170 -23.93 6.10 -7.92
CA ILE A 170 -23.79 6.88 -9.15
C ILE A 170 -25.06 6.77 -10.02
N CYS A 171 -25.69 5.62 -10.03
CA CYS A 171 -26.94 5.37 -10.78
C CYS A 171 -28.14 6.05 -10.13
#